data_73689b90163a9383e7b8cb6906e9ae2e
#
_entry.id   73689b90163a9383e7b8cb6906e9ae2e
#
_cell.length_a   1.000
_cell.length_b   1.000
_cell.length_c   1.000
_cell.angle_alpha   90.00
_cell.angle_beta   90.00
_cell.angle_gamma   90.00
#
_symmetry.space_group_name_H-M   'P 1'
#
loop_
_entity.id
_entity.type
_entity.pdbx_description
1 polymer ?
#
loop_
_entity_poly.entity_id
_entity_poly.type
_entity_poly.pdbx_seq_one_letter_code
_entity_poly.pdbx_strand_id
1 'polypeptide(L)'
;MKFALFLYTRTKAEQLKDYLQGKLRSVADLRNITDVLAEDQKLKDELLRSDCVVLIGSRQASSFIQNKRTEIEDDFETFDGKLFHKEFTENKDLLKRLIIVFFTERTKNDWVPADFDEGRIFNLEREKIRKGNPFLDYLLHIIRGILIEGE
;
A
#
# COMPACT_ATOMS: atom_id res chain seq x y z
N MET A 1 3.84 2.73 -19.44
CA MET A 1 2.78 2.68 -18.40
C MET A 1 3.44 2.63 -17.03
N LYS A 2 2.92 3.39 -16.09
CA LYS A 2 3.42 3.40 -14.72
C LYS A 2 2.96 2.16 -13.95
N PHE A 3 3.67 1.82 -12.87
CA PHE A 3 3.35 0.67 -12.03
C PHE A 3 3.01 1.13 -10.62
N ALA A 4 1.92 0.59 -10.09
CA ALA A 4 1.52 0.79 -8.70
C ALA A 4 1.45 -0.57 -8.02
N LEU A 5 2.17 -0.72 -6.90
CA LEU A 5 2.19 -1.95 -6.13
C LEU A 5 1.26 -1.82 -4.93
N PHE A 6 0.37 -2.78 -4.77
CA PHE A 6 -0.61 -2.81 -3.70
C PHE A 6 -0.26 -3.94 -2.74
N LEU A 7 0.09 -3.58 -1.52
CA LEU A 7 0.46 -4.54 -0.47
C LEU A 7 -0.69 -4.65 0.53
N TYR A 8 -1.38 -5.76 0.54
CA TYR A 8 -2.51 -5.96 1.43
C TYR A 8 -2.52 -7.34 2.07
N THR A 9 -3.23 -7.44 3.19
CA THR A 9 -3.32 -8.65 3.97
C THR A 9 -4.77 -9.10 4.21
N ARG A 10 -5.78 -8.39 3.67
CA ARG A 10 -7.20 -8.67 3.89
C ARG A 10 -8.06 -8.39 2.67
N THR A 11 -9.21 -9.09 2.62
CA THR A 11 -10.17 -9.07 1.49
C THR A 11 -10.76 -7.70 1.19
N LYS A 12 -11.00 -6.85 2.21
CA LYS A 12 -11.54 -5.50 1.99
C LYS A 12 -10.61 -4.63 1.13
N ALA A 13 -9.31 -4.84 1.27
CA ALA A 13 -8.33 -4.14 0.47
C ALA A 13 -8.41 -4.50 -1.01
N GLU A 14 -8.87 -5.70 -1.34
CA GLU A 14 -9.07 -6.12 -2.73
C GLU A 14 -10.14 -5.28 -3.43
N GLN A 15 -11.21 -4.93 -2.71
CA GLN A 15 -12.25 -4.04 -3.23
C GLN A 15 -11.67 -2.67 -3.58
N LEU A 16 -10.82 -2.13 -2.71
CA LEU A 16 -10.13 -0.87 -2.98
C LEU A 16 -9.20 -0.98 -4.18
N LYS A 17 -8.43 -2.05 -4.25
CA LYS A 17 -7.53 -2.30 -5.38
C LYS A 17 -8.29 -2.33 -6.70
N ASP A 18 -9.40 -3.06 -6.76
CA ASP A 18 -10.22 -3.18 -7.97
C ASP A 18 -10.83 -1.84 -8.37
N TYR A 19 -11.30 -1.07 -7.41
CA TYR A 19 -11.82 0.28 -7.65
C TYR A 19 -10.75 1.20 -8.23
N LEU A 20 -9.57 1.23 -7.62
CA LEU A 20 -8.45 2.06 -8.07
C LEU A 20 -7.95 1.61 -9.44
N GLN A 21 -7.88 0.32 -9.68
CA GLN A 21 -7.46 -0.23 -10.96
C GLN A 21 -8.39 0.22 -12.09
N GLY A 22 -9.70 0.18 -11.85
CA GLY A 22 -10.68 0.67 -12.81
C GLY A 22 -10.51 2.15 -13.13
N LYS A 23 -10.19 2.97 -12.14
CA LYS A 23 -10.00 4.43 -12.30
C LYS A 23 -8.64 4.79 -12.91
N LEU A 24 -7.61 3.98 -12.71
CA LEU A 24 -6.25 4.28 -13.14
C LEU A 24 -5.81 3.47 -14.37
N ARG A 25 -6.72 2.71 -14.95
CA ARG A 25 -6.42 1.77 -16.05
C ARG A 25 -5.61 2.39 -17.19
N SER A 26 -5.90 3.63 -17.54
CA SER A 26 -5.24 4.32 -18.67
C SER A 26 -3.86 4.85 -18.33
N VAL A 27 -3.51 4.97 -17.05
CA VAL A 27 -2.26 5.63 -16.60
C VAL A 27 -1.33 4.70 -15.84
N ALA A 28 -1.84 3.66 -15.19
CA ALA A 28 -1.03 2.76 -14.39
C ALA A 28 -1.56 1.34 -14.38
N ASP A 29 -0.64 0.39 -14.19
CA ASP A 29 -0.95 -1.01 -13.94
C ASP A 29 -0.80 -1.26 -12.44
N LEU A 30 -1.89 -1.69 -11.79
CA LEU A 30 -1.88 -2.04 -10.38
C LEU A 30 -1.64 -3.53 -10.20
N ARG A 31 -0.60 -3.85 -9.43
CA ARG A 31 -0.26 -5.23 -9.08
C ARG A 31 -0.34 -5.38 -7.55
N ASN A 32 -0.84 -6.50 -7.10
CA ASN A 32 -0.86 -6.80 -5.67
C ASN A 32 0.25 -7.78 -5.29
N ILE A 33 0.46 -7.94 -4.00
CA ILE A 33 1.50 -8.83 -3.48
C ILE A 33 1.27 -10.28 -3.92
N THR A 34 0.03 -10.71 -4.09
CA THR A 34 -0.31 -12.05 -4.56
C THR A 34 0.22 -12.28 -5.97
N ASP A 35 0.06 -11.29 -6.87
CA ASP A 35 0.57 -11.38 -8.24
C ASP A 35 2.10 -11.47 -8.25
N VAL A 36 2.76 -10.68 -7.40
CA VAL A 36 4.22 -10.69 -7.27
C VAL A 36 4.71 -12.06 -6.84
N LEU A 37 4.08 -12.65 -5.83
CA LEU A 37 4.46 -13.97 -5.32
C LEU A 37 4.17 -15.08 -6.34
N ALA A 38 3.04 -15.01 -7.05
CA ALA A 38 2.64 -16.00 -8.05
C ALA A 38 3.59 -16.01 -9.26
N GLU A 39 4.19 -14.89 -9.61
CA GLU A 39 5.14 -14.74 -10.70
C GLU A 39 6.59 -14.99 -10.28
N ASP A 40 6.81 -15.42 -9.04
CA ASP A 40 8.15 -15.63 -8.46
C ASP A 40 9.03 -14.38 -8.54
N GLN A 41 8.42 -13.21 -8.48
CA GLN A 41 9.13 -11.93 -8.47
C GLN A 41 9.65 -11.62 -7.07
N LYS A 42 10.80 -10.97 -7.00
CA LYS A 42 11.37 -10.54 -5.73
C LYS A 42 10.71 -9.23 -5.28
N LEU A 43 10.27 -9.17 -4.04
CA LEU A 43 9.62 -7.99 -3.47
C LEU A 43 10.49 -6.74 -3.63
N LYS A 44 11.80 -6.85 -3.41
CA LYS A 44 12.72 -5.72 -3.56
C LYS A 44 12.66 -5.13 -4.97
N ASP A 45 12.72 -5.97 -5.99
CA ASP A 45 12.70 -5.53 -7.38
C ASP A 45 11.37 -4.86 -7.73
N GLU A 46 10.26 -5.40 -7.23
CA GLU A 46 8.94 -4.83 -7.45
C GLU A 46 8.77 -3.48 -6.73
N LEU A 47 9.29 -3.34 -5.51
CA LEU A 47 9.29 -2.06 -4.79
C LEU A 47 10.05 -0.98 -5.57
N LEU A 48 11.26 -1.31 -6.02
CA LEU A 48 12.11 -0.36 -6.75
C LEU A 48 11.55 0.00 -8.12
N ARG A 49 10.86 -0.94 -8.75
CA ARG A 49 10.23 -0.75 -10.06
C ARG A 49 8.95 0.08 -9.97
N SER A 50 8.28 0.07 -8.83
CA SER A 50 6.97 0.71 -8.66
C SER A 50 7.09 2.23 -8.58
N ASP A 51 6.22 2.93 -9.27
CA ASP A 51 6.11 4.40 -9.23
C ASP A 51 5.28 4.87 -8.04
N CYS A 52 4.42 3.99 -7.52
CA CYS A 52 3.59 4.25 -6.34
C CYS A 52 3.42 2.93 -5.57
N VAL A 53 3.49 2.99 -4.24
CA VAL A 53 3.27 1.83 -3.37
C VAL A 53 2.15 2.17 -2.40
N VAL A 54 1.10 1.35 -2.39
CA VAL A 54 -0.01 1.49 -1.46
C VAL A 54 0.05 0.35 -0.45
N LEU A 55 0.39 0.66 0.78
CA LEU A 55 0.39 -0.28 1.89
C LEU A 55 -0.93 -0.22 2.62
N ILE A 56 -1.58 -1.37 2.78
CA ILE A 56 -2.74 -1.47 3.65
C ILE A 56 -2.24 -1.73 5.07
N GLY A 57 -2.31 -0.69 5.90
CA GLY A 57 -1.88 -0.75 7.29
C GLY A 57 -2.83 -1.63 8.09
N SER A 58 -2.26 -2.51 8.89
CA SER A 58 -2.99 -3.36 9.81
C SER A 58 -2.04 -3.77 10.93
N ARG A 59 -2.60 -4.34 12.00
CA ARG A 59 -1.80 -4.85 13.10
C ARG A 59 -0.81 -5.92 12.62
N GLN A 60 -1.25 -6.80 11.71
CA GLN A 60 -0.39 -7.86 11.19
C GLN A 60 0.67 -7.33 10.23
N ALA A 61 0.30 -6.41 9.33
CA ALA A 61 1.28 -5.77 8.45
C ALA A 61 2.36 -5.06 9.27
N SER A 62 1.96 -4.33 10.30
CA SER A 62 2.89 -3.65 11.21
C SER A 62 3.79 -4.65 11.93
N SER A 63 3.25 -5.79 12.34
CA SER A 63 4.03 -6.85 13.00
C SER A 63 5.07 -7.46 12.07
N PHE A 64 4.72 -7.71 10.80
CA PHE A 64 5.68 -8.20 9.80
C PHE A 64 6.81 -7.18 9.58
N ILE A 65 6.46 -5.91 9.40
CA ILE A 65 7.43 -4.84 9.12
C ILE A 65 8.36 -4.63 10.32
N GLN A 66 7.83 -4.68 11.54
CA GLN A 66 8.60 -4.50 12.77
C GLN A 66 9.26 -5.78 13.26
N ASN A 67 9.10 -6.89 12.53
CA ASN A 67 9.63 -8.20 12.87
C ASN A 67 9.16 -8.69 14.26
N LYS A 68 7.91 -8.41 14.60
CA LYS A 68 7.27 -8.90 15.83
C LYS A 68 6.52 -10.18 15.54
N ARG A 69 6.51 -11.11 16.52
CA ARG A 69 5.69 -12.31 16.43
C ARG A 69 4.21 -11.95 16.59
N THR A 70 3.38 -12.49 15.72
CA THR A 70 1.94 -12.36 15.81
C THR A 70 1.28 -13.61 15.26
N GLU A 71 0.06 -13.90 15.71
CA GLU A 71 -0.74 -14.96 15.11
C GLU A 71 -1.16 -14.52 13.71
N ILE A 72 -1.03 -15.43 12.74
CA ILE A 72 -1.45 -15.20 11.37
C ILE A 72 -2.88 -15.69 11.22
N GLU A 73 -3.79 -14.80 10.82
CA GLU A 73 -5.15 -15.18 10.49
C GLU A 73 -5.18 -15.88 9.13
N ASP A 74 -6.14 -16.82 8.94
CA ASP A 74 -6.15 -17.70 7.78
C ASP A 74 -6.25 -17.01 6.42
N ASP A 75 -6.76 -15.78 6.38
CA ASP A 75 -6.94 -15.00 5.15
C ASP A 75 -5.84 -13.96 4.90
N PHE A 76 -4.67 -14.14 5.54
CA PHE A 76 -3.54 -13.22 5.39
C PHE A 76 -2.60 -13.61 4.26
N GLU A 77 -2.27 -12.61 3.45
CA GLU A 77 -1.10 -12.65 2.58
C GLU A 77 0.12 -12.18 3.37
N THR A 78 1.21 -12.93 3.32
CA THR A 78 2.46 -12.56 3.98
C THR A 78 3.43 -11.91 2.99
N PHE A 79 4.26 -11.02 3.49
CA PHE A 79 5.35 -10.43 2.71
C PHE A 79 6.59 -10.29 3.61
N ASP A 80 7.76 -10.07 3.00
CA ASP A 80 9.00 -9.88 3.74
C ASP A 80 9.01 -8.48 4.39
N GLY A 81 8.54 -8.43 5.63
CA GLY A 81 8.44 -7.18 6.38
C GLY A 81 9.77 -6.54 6.72
N LYS A 82 10.81 -7.34 6.93
CA LYS A 82 12.17 -6.83 7.18
C LYS A 82 12.71 -6.09 5.98
N LEU A 83 12.56 -6.68 4.80
CA LEU A 83 12.96 -6.05 3.55
C LEU A 83 12.21 -4.76 3.32
N PHE A 84 10.89 -4.78 3.53
CA PHE A 84 10.05 -3.61 3.39
C PHE A 84 10.51 -2.48 4.33
N HIS A 85 10.72 -2.79 5.59
CA HIS A 85 11.19 -1.84 6.59
C HIS A 85 12.53 -1.22 6.19
N LYS A 86 13.48 -2.05 5.77
CA LYS A 86 14.81 -1.61 5.35
C LYS A 86 14.72 -0.65 4.16
N GLU A 87 14.00 -1.03 3.11
CA GLU A 87 13.89 -0.21 1.91
C GLU A 87 13.24 1.15 2.19
N PHE A 88 12.17 1.19 2.97
CA PHE A 88 11.51 2.45 3.30
C PHE A 88 12.24 3.28 4.36
N THR A 89 13.16 2.70 5.11
CA THR A 89 14.02 3.43 6.05
C THR A 89 15.21 4.05 5.34
N GLU A 90 15.82 3.33 4.40
CA GLU A 90 17.08 3.73 3.76
C GLU A 90 16.87 4.51 2.44
N ASN A 91 15.77 4.31 1.74
CA ASN A 91 15.52 4.90 0.42
C ASN A 91 14.48 6.02 0.49
N LYS A 92 14.94 7.27 0.52
CA LYS A 92 14.06 8.44 0.62
C LYS A 92 13.20 8.64 -0.63
N ASP A 93 13.69 8.29 -1.80
CA ASP A 93 12.92 8.40 -3.04
C ASP A 93 11.75 7.42 -3.04
N LEU A 94 11.97 6.21 -2.56
CA LEU A 94 10.92 5.22 -2.41
C LEU A 94 9.86 5.67 -1.39
N LEU A 95 10.31 6.30 -0.29
CA LEU A 95 9.41 6.81 0.74
C LEU A 95 8.43 7.86 0.20
N LYS A 96 8.85 8.67 -0.77
CA LYS A 96 7.98 9.66 -1.42
C LYS A 96 6.89 9.03 -2.27
N ARG A 97 6.99 7.75 -2.58
CA ARG A 97 6.03 7.00 -3.40
C ARG A 97 5.04 6.20 -2.56
N LEU A 98 5.18 6.24 -1.23
CA LEU A 98 4.36 5.43 -0.31
C LEU A 98 3.09 6.15 0.10
N ILE A 99 1.99 5.42 0.07
CA ILE A 99 0.70 5.78 0.66
C ILE A 99 0.31 4.67 1.63
N ILE A 100 -0.22 5.02 2.79
CA ILE A 100 -0.69 4.05 3.78
C ILE A 100 -2.21 4.23 3.94
N VAL A 101 -2.96 3.13 3.81
CA VAL A 101 -4.41 3.11 3.97
C VAL A 101 -4.78 2.16 5.10
N PHE A 102 -5.58 2.63 6.03
CA PHE A 102 -6.10 1.83 7.14
C PHE A 102 -7.59 1.57 6.94
N PHE A 103 -8.03 0.34 7.20
CA PHE A 103 -9.44 -0.06 7.26
C PHE A 103 -9.90 -0.33 8.70
N THR A 104 -9.04 -0.09 9.67
CA THR A 104 -9.32 -0.22 11.10
C THR A 104 -8.82 1.03 11.79
N GLU A 105 -9.23 1.23 13.04
CA GLU A 105 -8.72 2.33 13.83
C GLU A 105 -7.20 2.21 13.96
N ARG A 106 -6.50 3.28 13.60
CA ARG A 106 -5.05 3.35 13.71
C ARG A 106 -4.64 3.46 15.18
N THR A 107 -3.64 2.68 15.57
CA THR A 107 -3.07 2.71 16.91
C THR A 107 -1.61 3.17 16.86
N LYS A 108 -1.06 3.55 18.01
CA LYS A 108 0.37 3.91 18.13
C LYS A 108 1.33 2.76 17.82
N ASN A 109 0.81 1.51 17.82
CA ASN A 109 1.61 0.33 17.50
C ASN A 109 1.64 0.02 16.00
N ASP A 110 0.83 0.70 15.21
CA ASP A 110 0.85 0.54 13.76
C ASP A 110 2.09 1.22 13.20
N TRP A 111 2.73 0.52 12.25
CA TRP A 111 3.94 1.04 11.64
C TRP A 111 3.64 2.20 10.69
N VAL A 112 4.35 3.29 10.90
CA VAL A 112 4.41 4.43 9.99
C VAL A 112 5.86 4.89 9.97
N PRO A 113 6.45 5.19 8.81
CA PRO A 113 7.83 5.69 8.76
C PRO A 113 7.99 6.97 9.56
N ALA A 114 9.19 7.17 10.14
CA ALA A 114 9.51 8.40 10.85
C ALA A 114 9.37 9.61 9.92
N ASP A 115 8.76 10.68 10.43
CA ASP A 115 8.54 11.93 9.68
C ASP A 115 7.70 11.78 8.40
N PHE A 116 6.86 10.74 8.35
CA PHE A 116 6.00 10.50 7.21
C PHE A 116 4.89 11.55 7.12
N ASP A 117 4.57 11.96 5.89
CA ASP A 117 3.53 12.96 5.62
C ASP A 117 2.14 12.40 5.98
N GLU A 118 1.49 12.99 6.98
CA GLU A 118 0.14 12.60 7.40
C GLU A 118 -0.89 12.78 6.27
N GLY A 119 -0.64 13.63 5.30
CA GLY A 119 -1.47 13.78 4.11
C GLY A 119 -1.47 12.56 3.18
N ARG A 120 -0.58 11.60 3.41
CA ARG A 120 -0.50 10.34 2.67
C ARG A 120 -0.98 9.15 3.49
N ILE A 121 -1.62 9.39 4.62
CA ILE A 121 -2.25 8.36 5.44
C ILE A 121 -3.76 8.55 5.38
N PHE A 122 -4.47 7.49 4.99
CA PHE A 122 -5.91 7.50 4.82
C PHE A 122 -6.56 6.47 5.73
N ASN A 123 -7.68 6.81 6.34
CA ASN A 123 -8.48 5.86 7.10
C ASN A 123 -9.83 5.68 6.40
N LEU A 124 -10.08 4.49 5.88
CA LEU A 124 -11.29 4.15 5.16
C LEU A 124 -12.19 3.17 5.94
N GLU A 125 -11.99 3.05 7.27
CA GLU A 125 -12.73 2.13 8.12
C GLU A 125 -14.25 2.26 7.93
N ARG A 126 -14.73 3.49 7.89
CA ARG A 126 -16.17 3.79 7.80
C ARG A 126 -16.62 4.17 6.39
N GLU A 127 -15.73 4.04 5.42
CA GLU A 127 -16.00 4.47 4.06
C GLU A 127 -16.47 3.31 3.18
N LYS A 128 -17.42 3.60 2.30
CA LYS A 128 -17.84 2.65 1.28
C LYS A 128 -16.99 2.83 0.03
N ILE A 129 -16.49 1.72 -0.51
CA ILE A 129 -15.66 1.74 -1.71
C ILE A 129 -16.57 1.82 -2.92
N ARG A 130 -16.91 3.03 -3.32
CA ARG A 130 -17.81 3.29 -4.46
C ARG A 130 -17.56 4.66 -5.08
N LYS A 131 -18.00 4.82 -6.33
CA LYS A 131 -17.97 6.10 -7.05
C LYS A 131 -18.70 7.18 -6.25
N GLY A 132 -18.12 8.37 -6.23
CA GLY A 132 -18.71 9.53 -5.55
C GLY A 132 -18.27 9.69 -4.10
N ASN A 133 -17.48 8.77 -3.55
CA ASN A 133 -16.94 8.92 -2.20
C ASN A 133 -15.79 9.96 -2.22
N PRO A 134 -15.92 11.08 -1.47
CA PRO A 134 -14.90 12.14 -1.48
C PRO A 134 -13.52 11.69 -1.01
N PHE A 135 -13.45 10.75 -0.06
CA PHE A 135 -12.17 10.23 0.43
C PHE A 135 -11.45 9.42 -0.65
N LEU A 136 -12.20 8.64 -1.43
CA LEU A 136 -11.64 7.90 -2.55
C LEU A 136 -11.19 8.82 -3.68
N ASP A 137 -11.93 9.87 -3.95
CA ASP A 137 -11.57 10.88 -4.95
C ASP A 137 -10.26 11.58 -4.55
N TYR A 138 -10.11 11.92 -3.27
CA TYR A 138 -8.88 12.51 -2.76
C TYR A 138 -7.71 11.54 -2.83
N LEU A 139 -7.92 10.27 -2.45
CA LEU A 139 -6.90 9.22 -2.56
C LEU A 139 -6.43 9.07 -4.01
N LEU A 140 -7.35 9.02 -4.97
CA LEU A 140 -7.03 8.97 -6.39
C LEU A 140 -6.20 10.18 -6.84
N HIS A 141 -6.53 11.37 -6.35
CA HIS A 141 -5.80 12.59 -6.66
C HIS A 141 -4.35 12.49 -6.18
N ILE A 142 -4.13 11.99 -4.96
CA ILE A 142 -2.78 11.82 -4.40
C ILE A 142 -2.00 10.77 -5.19
N ILE A 143 -2.62 9.64 -5.52
CA ILE A 143 -1.96 8.59 -6.33
C ILE A 143 -1.53 9.14 -7.69
N ARG A 144 -2.42 9.86 -8.38
CA ARG A 144 -2.11 10.46 -9.67
C ARG A 144 -0.95 11.44 -9.57
N GLY A 145 -0.91 12.24 -8.50
CA GLY A 145 0.19 13.17 -8.25
C GLY A 145 1.53 12.44 -8.11
N ILE A 146 1.57 11.35 -7.35
CA ILE A 146 2.78 10.54 -7.18
C ILE A 146 3.23 9.92 -8.51
N LEU A 147 2.29 9.40 -9.30
CA LEU A 147 2.61 8.80 -10.60
C LEU A 147 3.18 9.83 -11.58
N ILE A 148 2.68 11.06 -11.56
CA ILE A 148 3.16 12.15 -12.43
C ILE A 148 4.54 12.62 -12.00
N GLU A 149 4.78 12.80 -10.70
CA GLU A 149 6.07 13.27 -10.18
C GLU A 149 7.23 12.34 -10.52
N GLY A 150 6.96 11.06 -10.80
CA GLY A 150 7.97 10.08 -11.19
C GLY A 150 8.46 10.21 -12.64
N GLU A 151 7.91 11.15 -13.39
CA GLU A 151 8.32 11.35 -14.79
C GLU A 151 9.64 12.16 -14.93
#